data_57a2c3fa508d3c25fcf80972226c7031
#
_entry.id   57a2c3fa508d3c25fcf80972226c7031
#
_cell.length_a   1.000
_cell.length_b   1.000
_cell.length_c   1.000
_cell.angle_alpha   90.00
_cell.angle_beta   90.00
_cell.angle_gamma   90.00
#
_symmetry.space_group_name_H-M   'P 1'
#
loop_
_entity.id
_entity.type
_entity.pdbx_description
1 polymer ?
#
loop_
_entity_poly.entity_id
_entity_poly.type
_entity_poly.pdbx_seq_one_letter_code
_entity_poly.pdbx_strand_id
1 'polypeptide(L)'
;MDRFENNTTGKREGDQEKQISAAQTAVVQAQTPEVSDADMKKAEMEKLREKYKKTDGKIHEIETSIQEDDENETTFDFIFRKPGTPSYDRYVKTSGTSGTKALKVFVTDNICEEQRDELKDAMEEYPALAISLGEKLLNMLGLSKDTSVKKL
;
A
#
# COMPACT_ATOMS: atom_id res chain seq x y z
N MET A 1 -50.23 -50.90 -11.47
CA MET A 1 -49.30 -51.13 -10.34
C MET A 1 -47.87 -50.98 -10.73
N ASP A 2 -47.48 -51.42 -11.88
CA ASP A 2 -46.06 -51.34 -12.34
C ASP A 2 -45.60 -49.93 -12.68
N ARG A 3 -46.49 -48.98 -12.87
CA ARG A 3 -46.16 -47.58 -13.18
C ARG A 3 -45.60 -46.80 -12.02
N PHE A 4 -45.81 -47.21 -10.80
CA PHE A 4 -45.32 -46.52 -9.61
C PHE A 4 -43.86 -46.88 -9.24
N GLU A 5 -43.41 -48.07 -9.60
CA GLU A 5 -42.08 -48.52 -9.30
C GLU A 5 -41.02 -47.85 -10.18
N ASN A 6 -41.35 -47.50 -11.44
CA ASN A 6 -40.42 -46.87 -12.37
C ASN A 6 -40.14 -45.39 -12.05
N ASN A 7 -41.06 -44.69 -11.38
CA ASN A 7 -40.86 -43.29 -11.02
C ASN A 7 -39.94 -43.09 -9.81
N THR A 8 -39.82 -44.09 -8.97
CA THR A 8 -38.97 -43.99 -7.76
C THR A 8 -37.51 -44.19 -8.06
N THR A 9 -37.20 -44.99 -9.07
CA THR A 9 -35.82 -45.30 -9.45
C THR A 9 -35.11 -44.13 -10.14
N GLY A 10 -35.81 -43.34 -10.93
CA GLY A 10 -35.24 -42.17 -11.62
C GLY A 10 -34.85 -41.02 -10.70
N LYS A 11 -35.51 -40.87 -9.59
CA LYS A 11 -35.18 -39.81 -8.63
C LYS A 11 -33.92 -40.09 -7.80
N ARG A 12 -33.64 -41.33 -7.56
CA ARG A 12 -32.44 -41.74 -6.80
C ARG A 12 -31.15 -41.55 -7.58
N GLU A 13 -31.15 -41.77 -8.88
CA GLU A 13 -30.00 -41.59 -9.73
C GLU A 13 -29.60 -40.10 -9.88
N GLY A 14 -30.57 -39.22 -9.98
CA GLY A 14 -30.32 -37.79 -10.05
C GLY A 14 -29.72 -37.19 -8.79
N ASP A 15 -30.10 -37.67 -7.63
CA ASP A 15 -29.58 -37.20 -6.35
C ASP A 15 -28.11 -37.67 -6.14
N GLN A 16 -27.73 -38.86 -6.62
CA GLN A 16 -26.38 -39.37 -6.53
C GLN A 16 -25.43 -38.58 -7.41
N GLU A 17 -25.82 -38.22 -8.61
CA GLU A 17 -24.99 -37.39 -9.50
C GLU A 17 -24.68 -36.01 -8.93
N LYS A 18 -25.66 -35.38 -8.30
CA LYS A 18 -25.48 -34.07 -7.63
C LYS A 18 -24.51 -34.13 -6.45
N GLN A 19 -24.55 -35.19 -5.67
CA GLN A 19 -23.64 -35.36 -4.53
C GLN A 19 -22.17 -35.54 -4.98
N ILE A 20 -21.91 -36.30 -6.03
CA ILE A 20 -20.59 -36.52 -6.59
C ILE A 20 -20.02 -35.22 -7.15
N SER A 21 -20.81 -34.44 -7.86
CA SER A 21 -20.40 -33.15 -8.41
C SER A 21 -20.01 -32.13 -7.33
N ALA A 22 -20.76 -32.03 -6.25
CA ALA A 22 -20.46 -31.15 -5.13
C ALA A 22 -19.18 -31.55 -4.39
N ALA A 23 -18.93 -32.82 -4.18
CA ALA A 23 -17.72 -33.34 -3.55
C ALA A 23 -16.46 -33.05 -4.38
N GLN A 24 -16.52 -33.19 -5.69
CA GLN A 24 -15.40 -32.87 -6.59
C GLN A 24 -15.07 -31.39 -6.60
N THR A 25 -16.07 -30.53 -6.58
CA THR A 25 -15.87 -29.07 -6.53
C THR A 25 -15.20 -28.63 -5.23
N ALA A 26 -15.58 -29.21 -4.09
CA ALA A 26 -14.96 -28.90 -2.80
C ALA A 26 -13.47 -29.30 -2.73
N VAL A 27 -13.10 -30.43 -3.30
CA VAL A 27 -11.71 -30.92 -3.34
C VAL A 27 -10.81 -30.02 -4.20
N VAL A 28 -11.31 -29.54 -5.33
CA VAL A 28 -10.57 -28.62 -6.21
C VAL A 28 -10.32 -27.27 -5.52
N GLN A 29 -11.26 -26.75 -4.78
CA GLN A 29 -11.11 -25.49 -4.05
C GLN A 29 -10.07 -25.60 -2.92
N ALA A 30 -9.95 -26.71 -2.24
CA ALA A 30 -9.00 -26.93 -1.17
C ALA A 30 -7.52 -26.99 -1.64
N GLN A 31 -7.27 -27.21 -2.92
CA GLN A 31 -5.93 -27.31 -3.51
C GLN A 31 -5.35 -26.01 -4.07
N THR A 32 -6.13 -24.93 -4.08
CA THR A 32 -5.66 -23.62 -4.57
C THR A 32 -4.77 -22.97 -3.51
N PRO A 33 -3.49 -22.68 -3.79
CA PRO A 33 -2.64 -22.02 -2.82
C PRO A 33 -3.13 -20.59 -2.59
N GLU A 34 -3.44 -20.26 -1.34
CA GLU A 34 -3.75 -18.88 -0.94
C GLU A 34 -2.44 -18.11 -0.76
N VAL A 35 -2.24 -17.10 -1.60
CA VAL A 35 -1.14 -16.15 -1.44
C VAL A 35 -1.60 -15.13 -0.40
N SER A 36 -0.82 -14.94 0.67
CA SER A 36 -1.17 -13.96 1.70
C SER A 36 -1.05 -12.53 1.15
N ASP A 37 -1.88 -11.61 1.68
CA ASP A 37 -1.84 -10.20 1.31
C ASP A 37 -0.47 -9.57 1.58
N ALA A 38 0.24 -10.01 2.61
CA ALA A 38 1.60 -9.59 2.92
C ALA A 38 2.62 -10.00 1.83
N ASP A 39 2.50 -11.21 1.28
CA ASP A 39 3.35 -11.69 0.19
C ASP A 39 3.07 -10.94 -1.11
N MET A 40 1.81 -10.62 -1.40
CA MET A 40 1.41 -9.79 -2.54
C MET A 40 1.99 -8.38 -2.44
N LYS A 41 1.86 -7.72 -1.30
CA LYS A 41 2.46 -6.40 -1.05
C LYS A 41 3.98 -6.40 -1.23
N LYS A 42 4.65 -7.40 -0.71
CA LYS A 42 6.10 -7.56 -0.85
C LYS A 42 6.53 -7.74 -2.31
N ALA A 43 5.78 -8.52 -3.08
CA ALA A 43 6.04 -8.71 -4.50
C ALA A 43 5.80 -7.42 -5.32
N GLU A 44 4.76 -6.67 -5.00
CA GLU A 44 4.47 -5.38 -5.61
C GLU A 44 5.57 -4.34 -5.31
N MET A 45 6.00 -4.25 -4.06
CA MET A 45 7.11 -3.39 -3.65
C MET A 45 8.41 -3.72 -4.40
N GLU A 46 8.73 -4.98 -4.57
CA GLU A 46 9.91 -5.41 -5.32
C GLU A 46 9.84 -4.99 -6.79
N LYS A 47 8.69 -5.12 -7.42
CA LYS A 47 8.46 -4.64 -8.80
C LYS A 47 8.64 -3.12 -8.91
N LEU A 48 8.14 -2.36 -7.94
CA LEU A 48 8.30 -0.92 -7.91
C LEU A 48 9.77 -0.51 -7.71
N ARG A 49 10.49 -1.17 -6.82
CA ARG A 49 11.93 -0.96 -6.64
C ARG A 49 12.69 -1.19 -7.92
N GLU A 50 12.46 -2.30 -8.62
CA GLU A 50 13.10 -2.62 -9.89
C GLU A 50 12.75 -1.60 -10.99
N LYS A 51 11.49 -1.18 -11.07
CA LYS A 51 11.06 -0.17 -12.03
C LYS A 51 11.78 1.16 -11.84
N TYR A 52 11.81 1.66 -10.62
CA TYR A 52 12.35 2.98 -10.32
C TYR A 52 13.87 3.01 -10.17
N LYS A 53 14.50 1.91 -9.81
CA LYS A 53 15.95 1.76 -9.78
C LYS A 53 16.61 2.04 -11.13
N LYS A 54 15.93 1.72 -12.21
CA LYS A 54 16.43 1.89 -13.59
C LYS A 54 16.25 3.29 -14.14
N THR A 55 15.42 4.14 -13.50
CA THR A 55 14.91 5.35 -14.17
C THR A 55 15.69 6.64 -13.83
N ASP A 56 16.22 6.83 -12.60
CA ASP A 56 16.60 8.21 -12.24
C ASP A 56 17.67 8.40 -11.16
N GLY A 57 18.19 7.39 -10.51
CA GLY A 57 19.24 7.52 -9.47
C GLY A 57 18.94 8.43 -8.26
N LYS A 58 17.79 9.11 -8.23
CA LYS A 58 17.34 10.03 -7.18
C LYS A 58 16.03 9.57 -6.54
N ILE A 59 15.84 8.27 -6.50
CA ILE A 59 14.66 7.65 -5.91
C ILE A 59 15.04 7.00 -4.60
N HIS A 60 14.24 7.26 -3.59
CA HIS A 60 14.46 6.80 -2.23
C HIS A 60 13.25 6.06 -1.71
N GLU A 61 13.48 4.98 -0.98
CA GLU A 61 12.46 4.30 -0.21
C GLU A 61 12.47 4.86 1.21
N ILE A 62 11.31 5.21 1.71
CA ILE A 62 11.12 5.66 3.09
C ILE A 62 10.22 4.67 3.79
N GLU A 63 10.78 3.98 4.76
CA GLU A 63 10.04 3.14 5.69
C GLU A 63 9.65 3.97 6.92
N THR A 64 8.40 3.86 7.32
CA THR A 64 7.90 4.51 8.53
C THR A 64 7.00 3.57 9.32
N SER A 65 7.25 3.50 10.62
CA SER A 65 6.45 2.71 11.56
C SER A 65 5.62 3.63 12.44
N ILE A 66 4.35 3.31 12.58
CA ILE A 66 3.41 3.98 13.46
C ILE A 66 3.02 3.01 14.55
N GLN A 67 3.29 3.36 15.78
CA GLN A 67 2.90 2.59 16.95
C GLN A 67 1.67 3.25 17.59
N GLU A 68 0.51 2.62 17.41
CA GLU A 68 -0.75 3.13 17.98
C GLU A 68 -0.87 2.82 19.47
N ASP A 69 -0.37 1.66 19.86
CA ASP A 69 -0.30 1.18 21.25
C ASP A 69 0.89 0.22 21.41
N ASP A 70 1.08 -0.30 22.63
CA ASP A 70 2.21 -1.16 22.96
C ASP A 70 2.21 -2.51 22.19
N GLU A 71 1.08 -2.91 21.61
CA GLU A 71 0.91 -4.20 20.94
C GLU A 71 0.76 -4.07 19.42
N ASN A 72 0.36 -2.88 18.91
CA ASN A 72 0.03 -2.66 17.51
C ASN A 72 0.97 -1.67 16.84
N GLU A 73 1.71 -2.16 15.86
CA GLU A 73 2.58 -1.36 15.01
C GLU A 73 2.15 -1.51 13.55
N THR A 74 2.00 -0.41 12.85
CA THR A 74 1.73 -0.37 11.42
C THR A 74 2.93 0.21 10.68
N THR A 75 3.45 -0.52 9.70
CA THR A 75 4.60 -0.10 8.90
C THR A 75 4.16 0.23 7.47
N PHE A 76 4.66 1.34 6.95
CA PHE A 76 4.48 1.77 5.57
C PHE A 76 5.82 1.90 4.86
N ASP A 77 5.88 1.40 3.63
CA ASP A 77 7.03 1.53 2.73
C ASP A 77 6.60 2.32 1.49
N PHE A 78 7.14 3.51 1.33
CA PHE A 78 6.83 4.37 0.20
C PHE A 78 8.07 4.71 -0.61
N ILE A 79 7.90 4.79 -1.92
CA ILE A 79 8.95 5.18 -2.86
C ILE A 79 8.74 6.62 -3.28
N PHE A 80 9.72 7.46 -2.99
CA PHE A 80 9.72 8.90 -3.28
C PHE A 80 10.82 9.29 -4.24
N ARG A 81 10.53 10.28 -5.06
CA ARG A 81 11.55 11.04 -5.79
C ARG A 81 12.12 12.12 -4.89
N LYS A 82 13.41 12.39 -5.01
CA LYS A 82 14.00 13.57 -4.37
C LYS A 82 13.27 14.81 -4.91
N PRO A 83 12.67 15.65 -4.06
CA PRO A 83 11.98 16.84 -4.51
C PRO A 83 12.87 17.79 -5.28
N GLY A 84 12.34 18.38 -6.34
CA GLY A 84 13.01 19.45 -7.08
C GLY A 84 12.68 20.82 -6.52
N THR A 85 13.39 21.84 -7.01
CA THR A 85 13.16 23.24 -6.64
C THR A 85 11.71 23.70 -6.85
N PRO A 86 11.03 23.36 -7.96
CA PRO A 86 9.63 23.76 -8.16
C PRO A 86 8.68 23.21 -7.11
N SER A 87 8.87 21.96 -6.68
CA SER A 87 8.07 21.33 -5.64
C SER A 87 8.31 21.99 -4.28
N TYR A 88 9.55 22.30 -3.95
CA TYR A 88 9.93 23.02 -2.74
C TYR A 88 9.35 24.44 -2.71
N ASP A 89 9.43 25.19 -3.80
CA ASP A 89 8.86 26.54 -3.90
C ASP A 89 7.35 26.54 -3.69
N ARG A 90 6.66 25.57 -4.24
CA ARG A 90 5.22 25.38 -4.03
C ARG A 90 4.91 25.11 -2.57
N TYR A 91 5.68 24.27 -1.92
CA TYR A 91 5.58 23.99 -0.49
C TYR A 91 5.72 25.28 0.34
N VAL A 92 6.76 26.05 0.10
CA VAL A 92 7.03 27.31 0.82
C VAL A 92 5.87 28.30 0.65
N LYS A 93 5.38 28.50 -0.57
CA LYS A 93 4.25 29.39 -0.85
C LYS A 93 2.96 28.96 -0.15
N THR A 94 2.70 27.65 -0.12
CA THR A 94 1.47 27.11 0.49
C THR A 94 1.56 27.06 2.01
N SER A 95 2.75 26.88 2.57
CA SER A 95 2.98 26.74 4.02
C SER A 95 2.59 27.98 4.80
N GLY A 96 2.68 29.17 4.19
CA GLY A 96 2.25 30.43 4.79
C GLY A 96 0.73 30.51 5.06
N THR A 97 -0.06 29.73 4.33
CA THR A 97 -1.53 29.70 4.49
C THR A 97 -1.97 28.50 5.35
N SER A 98 -1.41 27.34 5.11
CA SER A 98 -1.69 26.12 5.87
C SER A 98 -0.51 25.15 5.78
N GLY A 99 0.21 25.03 6.87
CA GLY A 99 1.37 24.13 6.96
C GLY A 99 1.01 22.67 6.74
N THR A 100 -0.09 22.21 7.31
CA THR A 100 -0.55 20.82 7.16
C THR A 100 -0.92 20.49 5.72
N LYS A 101 -1.66 21.38 5.06
CA LYS A 101 -2.02 21.20 3.65
C LYS A 101 -0.79 21.23 2.75
N ALA A 102 0.14 22.15 3.02
CA ALA A 102 1.39 22.24 2.27
C ALA A 102 2.21 20.95 2.34
N LEU A 103 2.33 20.36 3.53
CA LEU A 103 3.02 19.09 3.72
C LEU A 103 2.33 17.94 2.98
N LYS A 104 1.02 17.83 3.06
CA LYS A 104 0.25 16.81 2.35
C LYS A 104 0.47 16.88 0.83
N VAL A 105 0.39 18.08 0.27
CA VAL A 105 0.63 18.30 -1.16
C VAL A 105 2.07 17.98 -1.52
N PHE A 106 3.03 18.45 -0.74
CA PHE A 106 4.45 18.23 -0.97
C PHE A 106 4.81 16.74 -0.98
N VAL A 107 4.31 15.98 -0.03
CA VAL A 107 4.50 14.53 0.05
C VAL A 107 3.82 13.83 -1.12
N THR A 108 2.59 14.20 -1.46
CA THR A 108 1.85 13.61 -2.57
C THR A 108 2.47 13.89 -3.94
N ASP A 109 3.05 15.06 -4.13
CA ASP A 109 3.72 15.43 -5.39
C ASP A 109 4.98 14.60 -5.68
N ASN A 110 5.63 14.10 -4.64
CA ASN A 110 6.92 13.43 -4.75
C ASN A 110 6.86 11.91 -4.61
N ILE A 111 5.71 11.34 -4.31
CA ILE A 111 5.53 9.89 -4.27
C ILE A 111 5.40 9.30 -5.68
N CYS A 112 5.76 8.03 -5.86
CA CYS A 112 5.51 7.32 -7.09
C CYS A 112 3.99 7.21 -7.36
N GLU A 113 3.61 7.18 -8.64
CA GLU A 113 2.20 7.18 -9.04
C GLU A 113 1.40 6.01 -8.47
N GLU A 114 2.01 4.84 -8.44
CA GLU A 114 1.38 3.59 -8.02
C GLU A 114 0.97 3.59 -6.53
N GLN A 115 1.66 4.38 -5.71
CA GLN A 115 1.41 4.45 -4.26
C GLN A 115 0.65 5.71 -3.83
N ARG A 116 0.26 6.56 -4.77
CA ARG A 116 -0.39 7.85 -4.46
C ARG A 116 -1.69 7.68 -3.68
N ASP A 117 -2.55 6.77 -4.09
CA ASP A 117 -3.82 6.51 -3.42
C ASP A 117 -3.62 5.86 -2.04
N GLU A 118 -2.69 4.92 -1.93
CA GLU A 118 -2.32 4.31 -0.65
C GLU A 118 -1.80 5.37 0.34
N LEU A 119 -0.97 6.31 -0.13
CA LEU A 119 -0.46 7.40 0.70
C LEU A 119 -1.59 8.33 1.17
N LYS A 120 -2.53 8.68 0.31
CA LYS A 120 -3.68 9.52 0.68
C LYS A 120 -4.52 8.86 1.75
N ASP A 121 -4.83 7.59 1.60
CA ASP A 121 -5.60 6.83 2.59
C ASP A 121 -4.85 6.73 3.92
N ALA A 122 -3.54 6.49 3.87
CA ALA A 122 -2.70 6.45 5.07
C ALA A 122 -2.65 7.80 5.80
N MET A 123 -2.59 8.91 5.06
CA MET A 123 -2.61 10.26 5.67
C MET A 123 -3.97 10.66 6.21
N GLU A 124 -5.07 10.09 5.72
CA GLU A 124 -6.40 10.28 6.30
C GLU A 124 -6.54 9.56 7.64
N GLU A 125 -6.02 8.35 7.73
CA GLU A 125 -6.02 7.58 8.97
C GLU A 125 -4.99 8.11 9.99
N TYR A 126 -3.81 8.49 9.51
CA TYR A 126 -2.70 9.01 10.31
C TYR A 126 -2.28 10.40 9.83
N PRO A 127 -2.96 11.48 10.25
CA PRO A 127 -2.68 12.83 9.75
C PRO A 127 -1.23 13.30 10.00
N ALA A 128 -0.62 12.89 11.10
CA ALA A 128 0.76 13.24 11.42
C ALA A 128 1.81 12.55 10.51
N LEU A 129 1.42 11.53 9.75
CA LEU A 129 2.28 10.86 8.79
C LEU A 129 2.86 11.84 7.75
N ALA A 130 2.07 12.82 7.33
CA ALA A 130 2.51 13.86 6.40
C ALA A 130 3.69 14.67 6.96
N ILE A 131 3.74 14.88 8.27
CA ILE A 131 4.85 15.59 8.94
C ILE A 131 6.12 14.73 8.88
N SER A 132 6.02 13.47 9.26
CA SER A 132 7.16 12.54 9.28
C SER A 132 7.77 12.35 7.89
N LEU A 133 6.94 12.11 6.89
CA LEU A 133 7.39 11.94 5.51
C LEU A 133 7.91 13.26 4.91
N GLY A 134 7.20 14.36 5.13
CA GLY A 134 7.60 15.68 4.66
C GLY A 134 8.94 16.14 5.25
N GLU A 135 9.17 15.89 6.53
CA GLU A 135 10.46 16.17 7.18
C GLU A 135 11.60 15.39 6.53
N LYS A 136 11.40 14.12 6.21
CA LYS A 136 12.42 13.32 5.51
C LYS A 136 12.73 13.86 4.12
N LEU A 137 11.70 14.27 3.37
CA LEU A 137 11.90 14.89 2.06
C LEU A 137 12.61 16.23 2.16
N LEU A 138 12.29 17.06 3.14
CA LEU A 138 12.98 18.32 3.40
C LEU A 138 14.44 18.11 3.83
N ASN A 139 14.74 17.06 4.60
CA ASN A 139 16.11 16.69 4.95
C ASN A 139 16.94 16.37 3.71
N MET A 140 16.36 15.74 2.70
CA MET A 140 17.02 15.51 1.41
C MET A 140 17.37 16.80 0.67
N LEU A 141 16.65 17.89 0.96
CA LEU A 141 16.87 19.23 0.40
C LEU A 141 17.77 20.11 1.25
N GLY A 142 18.29 19.59 2.35
CA GLY A 142 19.23 20.30 3.19
C GLY A 142 18.68 20.82 4.52
N LEU A 143 17.45 20.47 4.90
CA LEU A 143 16.97 20.75 6.24
C LEU A 143 17.82 19.97 7.25
N SER A 144 18.51 20.68 8.13
CA SER A 144 19.38 20.09 9.13
C SER A 144 19.00 20.53 10.53
N LYS A 145 19.03 19.60 11.48
CA LYS A 145 18.87 19.88 12.90
C LYS A 145 20.19 20.31 13.57
N ASP A 146 21.32 19.98 12.93
CA ASP A 146 22.65 20.21 13.45
C ASP A 146 23.34 21.38 12.74
N THR A 147 22.78 22.57 12.93
CA THR A 147 23.36 23.80 12.36
C THR A 147 24.04 24.60 13.46
N SER A 148 25.34 24.89 13.30
CA SER A 148 26.08 25.72 14.23
C SER A 148 26.59 27.02 13.56
N VAL A 149 26.59 28.11 14.33
CA VAL A 149 27.10 29.40 13.89
C VAL A 149 28.34 29.73 14.69
N LYS A 150 29.42 30.05 14.01
CA LYS A 150 30.67 30.54 14.63
C LYS A 150 30.83 32.03 14.34
N LYS A 151 31.16 32.81 15.38
CA LYS A 151 31.55 34.21 15.20
C LYS A 151 32.96 34.27 14.65
N LEU A 152 33.17 35.08 13.61
CA LEU A 152 34.50 35.36 13.02
C LEU A 152 35.20 36.45 13.81
#